data_d828a2e3a074698660b44eec5a830c85
#
_entry.id   d828a2e3a074698660b44eec5a830c85
#
_cell.length_a   1.000
_cell.length_b   1.000
_cell.length_c   1.000
_cell.angle_alpha   90.00
_cell.angle_beta   90.00
_cell.angle_gamma   90.00
#
_symmetry.space_group_name_H-M   'P 1'
#
loop_
_entity.id
_entity.type
_entity.pdbx_description
1 polymer ?
#
loop_
_entity_poly.entity_id
_entity_poly.type
_entity_poly.pdbx_seq_one_letter_code
_entity_poly.pdbx_strand_id
1 'polypeptide(L)'
;MMKIFPRPGFRPLGAVLAISGGLVLATMPAVDIQAADAAAGQAGDVAPATQMAPTDAQEAQPIWIDVRTPKEFSGGHLEGAHNVPVEQIAGQISALVPNKDTPVMLYCRSGRRAEQARKLLLQQGYTHVENKGGYADLLKQQQQQQ
;
A
#
# COMPACT_ATOMS: atom_id res chain seq x y z
N MET A 1 -27.66 13.16 -42.66
CA MET A 1 -28.07 14.13 -41.63
C MET A 1 -27.20 13.92 -40.40
N MET A 2 -26.15 14.71 -40.30
CA MET A 2 -25.19 14.70 -39.19
C MET A 2 -25.69 15.61 -38.06
N LYS A 3 -25.97 15.10 -36.89
CA LYS A 3 -26.29 15.92 -35.71
C LYS A 3 -24.99 16.24 -34.96
N ILE A 4 -24.59 17.49 -35.04
CA ILE A 4 -23.48 18.08 -34.31
C ILE A 4 -23.99 18.45 -32.92
N PHE A 5 -23.41 17.83 -31.86
CA PHE A 5 -23.65 18.24 -30.47
C PHE A 5 -22.66 19.33 -30.08
N PRO A 6 -23.11 20.46 -29.52
CA PRO A 6 -22.22 21.50 -29.03
C PRO A 6 -21.54 21.09 -27.68
N ARG A 7 -20.25 21.37 -27.59
CA ARG A 7 -19.43 21.25 -26.38
C ARG A 7 -19.78 22.35 -25.38
N PRO A 8 -20.00 22.06 -24.10
CA PRO A 8 -20.11 23.10 -23.07
C PRO A 8 -18.73 23.72 -22.78
N GLY A 9 -18.72 25.07 -22.83
CA GLY A 9 -17.54 25.89 -22.65
C GLY A 9 -16.99 25.84 -21.21
N PHE A 10 -15.69 25.78 -21.14
CA PHE A 10 -14.87 25.98 -19.95
C PHE A 10 -14.83 27.46 -19.60
N ARG A 11 -15.36 27.86 -18.45
CA ARG A 11 -15.19 29.21 -17.89
C ARG A 11 -14.09 29.16 -16.82
N PRO A 12 -13.01 29.94 -16.98
CA PRO A 12 -12.06 30.14 -15.89
C PRO A 12 -12.57 31.29 -15.00
N LEU A 13 -12.90 30.99 -13.77
CA LEU A 13 -13.06 32.02 -12.73
C LEU A 13 -11.76 32.11 -11.95
N GLY A 14 -11.03 33.17 -12.23
CA GLY A 14 -9.96 33.65 -11.39
C GLY A 14 -10.53 34.25 -10.10
N ALA A 15 -9.87 33.95 -8.99
CA ALA A 15 -9.94 34.77 -7.80
C ALA A 15 -8.56 34.77 -7.14
N VAL A 16 -7.87 35.85 -7.37
CA VAL A 16 -6.72 36.31 -6.62
C VAL A 16 -7.22 36.77 -5.24
N LEU A 17 -6.69 36.23 -4.18
CA LEU A 17 -6.76 36.83 -2.85
C LEU A 17 -5.39 36.76 -2.18
N ALA A 18 -4.72 37.90 -2.28
CA ALA A 18 -3.55 38.23 -1.47
C ALA A 18 -4.01 38.52 -0.03
N ILE A 19 -3.44 37.85 0.96
CA ILE A 19 -3.49 38.29 2.33
C ILE A 19 -2.07 38.39 2.87
N SER A 20 -1.69 39.61 3.04
CA SER A 20 -0.56 40.22 3.69
C SER A 20 -0.52 39.90 5.20
N GLY A 21 0.72 39.68 5.72
CA GLY A 21 1.08 40.20 7.03
C GLY A 21 0.94 39.26 8.21
N GLY A 22 2.10 38.98 8.83
CA GLY A 22 2.14 38.40 10.16
C GLY A 22 3.53 37.88 10.55
N LEU A 23 4.50 38.83 10.65
CA LEU A 23 5.77 38.58 11.30
C LEU A 23 5.54 38.49 12.80
N VAL A 24 5.57 37.30 13.38
CA VAL A 24 5.61 37.12 14.85
C VAL A 24 7.01 36.60 15.19
N LEU A 25 7.82 37.51 15.71
CA LEU A 25 9.04 37.21 16.46
C LEU A 25 8.61 36.56 17.78
N ALA A 26 8.78 35.30 17.97
CA ALA A 26 8.70 34.63 19.25
C ALA A 26 10.13 34.37 19.75
N THR A 27 10.52 35.16 20.74
CA THR A 27 11.71 35.03 21.56
C THR A 27 11.73 33.69 22.27
N MET A 28 12.81 32.94 22.07
CA MET A 28 13.09 31.73 22.86
C MET A 28 13.71 32.13 24.21
N PRO A 29 13.21 31.62 25.34
CA PRO A 29 13.96 31.67 26.59
C PRO A 29 15.08 30.63 26.58
N ALA A 30 16.29 31.08 26.84
CA ALA A 30 17.45 30.27 27.17
C ALA A 30 17.18 29.50 28.46
N VAL A 31 17.32 28.20 28.43
CA VAL A 31 17.35 27.35 29.61
C VAL A 31 18.79 27.18 30.03
N ASP A 32 19.08 27.75 31.20
CA ASP A 32 20.33 27.68 31.95
C ASP A 32 20.73 26.21 32.24
N ILE A 33 21.94 25.87 31.86
CA ILE A 33 22.58 24.61 32.25
C ILE A 33 23.29 24.90 33.58
N GLN A 34 22.70 24.49 34.68
CA GLN A 34 23.43 24.42 35.95
C GLN A 34 23.98 22.99 36.12
N ALA A 35 25.29 22.94 36.10
CA ALA A 35 26.08 21.82 36.58
C ALA A 35 26.22 21.92 38.10
N ALA A 36 25.97 20.85 38.81
CA ALA A 36 26.50 20.52 40.14
C ALA A 36 26.22 19.02 40.37
N ASP A 37 27.21 18.23 40.33
CA ASP A 37 28.15 17.78 41.38
C ASP A 37 27.68 16.54 42.16
N ALA A 38 28.47 15.49 41.98
CA ALA A 38 28.92 14.44 42.88
C ALA A 38 27.90 13.68 43.74
N ALA A 39 27.85 12.37 43.59
CA ALA A 39 28.38 11.37 44.51
C ALA A 39 27.83 9.97 44.27
N ALA A 40 28.76 9.09 43.98
CA ALA A 40 28.94 7.73 44.53
C ALA A 40 27.73 6.83 44.79
N GLY A 41 27.73 5.71 44.07
CA GLY A 41 27.48 4.42 44.69
C GLY A 41 26.08 3.87 44.57
N GLN A 42 25.92 2.88 43.69
CA GLN A 42 25.64 1.51 44.08
C GLN A 42 25.46 0.64 42.86
N ALA A 43 26.24 -0.43 42.82
CA ALA A 43 26.02 -1.56 41.96
C ALA A 43 24.63 -2.14 42.24
N GLY A 44 23.76 -2.07 41.25
CA GLY A 44 22.47 -2.70 41.27
C GLY A 44 22.30 -3.42 39.93
N ASP A 45 22.26 -4.74 40.01
CA ASP A 45 21.96 -5.72 39.01
C ASP A 45 21.26 -5.13 37.74
N VAL A 46 22.00 -5.03 36.67
CA VAL A 46 21.43 -4.92 35.33
C VAL A 46 20.93 -6.31 34.95
N ALA A 47 19.65 -6.56 35.26
CA ALA A 47 18.92 -7.58 34.57
C ALA A 47 19.12 -7.37 33.07
N PRO A 48 19.49 -8.41 32.30
CA PRO A 48 19.62 -8.27 30.88
C PRO A 48 18.25 -7.81 30.37
N ALA A 49 18.21 -6.59 29.79
CA ALA A 49 17.09 -6.18 28.99
C ALA A 49 16.89 -7.28 27.94
N THR A 50 15.91 -8.11 28.18
CA THR A 50 15.33 -8.96 27.18
C THR A 50 14.93 -8.01 26.06
N GLN A 51 15.80 -7.91 25.06
CA GLN A 51 15.42 -7.38 23.78
C GLN A 51 14.29 -8.29 23.33
N MET A 52 13.06 -7.85 23.58
CA MET A 52 11.93 -8.35 22.85
C MET A 52 12.23 -8.02 21.39
N ALA A 53 12.81 -8.99 20.70
CA ALA A 53 12.77 -9.02 19.26
C ALA A 53 11.31 -8.75 18.89
N PRO A 54 11.03 -7.86 17.94
CA PRO A 54 9.68 -7.73 17.42
C PRO A 54 9.32 -9.07 16.78
N THR A 55 8.66 -9.91 17.57
CA THR A 55 7.97 -11.10 17.10
C THR A 55 6.64 -10.64 16.53
N ASP A 56 6.70 -9.79 15.54
CA ASP A 56 5.60 -9.48 14.66
C ASP A 56 5.94 -9.96 13.24
N ALA A 57 6.35 -11.22 13.14
CA ALA A 57 5.95 -12.02 12.01
C ALA A 57 4.48 -12.43 12.27
N GLN A 58 3.64 -11.45 12.45
CA GLN A 58 2.22 -11.57 12.20
C GLN A 58 2.17 -11.92 10.72
N GLU A 59 1.92 -13.19 10.41
CA GLU A 59 1.80 -13.68 9.04
C GLU A 59 0.79 -12.78 8.35
N ALA A 60 1.29 -11.80 7.63
CA ALA A 60 0.44 -10.84 6.93
C ALA A 60 -0.47 -11.66 6.02
N GLN A 61 -1.76 -11.60 6.27
CA GLN A 61 -2.75 -12.32 5.47
C GLN A 61 -2.50 -12.00 3.99
N PRO A 62 -2.41 -13.02 3.12
CA PRO A 62 -2.12 -12.80 1.72
C PRO A 62 -3.24 -11.99 1.07
N ILE A 63 -2.87 -10.97 0.31
CA ILE A 63 -3.82 -10.15 -0.44
C ILE A 63 -4.01 -10.77 -1.82
N TRP A 64 -5.27 -11.11 -2.14
CA TRP A 64 -5.64 -11.68 -3.43
C TRP A 64 -5.99 -10.58 -4.43
N ILE A 65 -5.37 -10.61 -5.60
CA ILE A 65 -5.59 -9.63 -6.65
C ILE A 65 -5.93 -10.32 -7.96
N ASP A 66 -7.08 -9.96 -8.50
CA ASP A 66 -7.54 -10.35 -9.83
C ASP A 66 -7.08 -9.34 -10.86
N VAL A 67 -6.16 -9.73 -11.72
CA VAL A 67 -5.63 -8.86 -12.78
C VAL A 67 -6.39 -8.95 -14.10
N ARG A 68 -7.61 -9.48 -14.06
CA ARG A 68 -8.55 -9.49 -15.19
C ARG A 68 -9.21 -8.12 -15.37
N THR A 69 -9.95 -8.00 -16.46
CA THR A 69 -10.79 -6.82 -16.67
C THR A 69 -11.93 -6.74 -15.65
N PRO A 70 -12.47 -5.54 -15.34
CA PRO A 70 -13.62 -5.38 -14.45
C PRO A 70 -14.84 -6.18 -14.90
N LYS A 71 -15.04 -6.35 -16.21
CA LYS A 71 -16.12 -7.17 -16.77
C LYS A 71 -15.95 -8.65 -16.45
N GLU A 72 -14.72 -9.18 -16.51
CA GLU A 72 -14.44 -10.56 -16.12
C GLU A 72 -14.60 -10.77 -14.62
N PHE A 73 -14.21 -9.79 -13.82
CA PHE A 73 -14.34 -9.80 -12.37
C PHE A 73 -15.82 -9.80 -11.92
N SER A 74 -16.66 -8.96 -12.51
CA SER A 74 -18.10 -8.91 -12.20
C SER A 74 -18.85 -10.17 -12.63
N GLY A 75 -18.33 -10.93 -13.58
CA GLY A 75 -18.87 -12.25 -13.98
C GLY A 75 -18.52 -13.38 -13.01
N GLY A 76 -17.76 -13.12 -11.95
CA GLY A 76 -17.34 -14.06 -10.91
C GLY A 76 -15.87 -13.89 -10.55
N HIS A 77 -15.54 -13.93 -9.27
CA HIS A 77 -14.19 -13.77 -8.73
C HIS A 77 -14.03 -14.59 -7.44
N LEU A 78 -12.81 -14.68 -6.92
CA LEU A 78 -12.55 -15.30 -5.63
C LEU A 78 -13.01 -14.36 -4.50
N GLU A 79 -13.60 -14.93 -3.46
CA GLU A 79 -14.02 -14.16 -2.29
C GLU A 79 -12.83 -13.42 -1.67
N GLY A 80 -13.03 -12.15 -1.32
CA GLY A 80 -11.99 -11.29 -0.76
C GLY A 80 -10.93 -10.80 -1.76
N ALA A 81 -11.05 -11.09 -3.07
CA ALA A 81 -10.11 -10.62 -4.06
C ALA A 81 -10.40 -9.18 -4.50
N HIS A 82 -9.33 -8.41 -4.69
CA HIS A 82 -9.39 -7.06 -5.25
C HIS A 82 -9.19 -7.11 -6.77
N ASN A 83 -9.97 -6.32 -7.53
CA ASN A 83 -9.77 -6.21 -8.98
C ASN A 83 -8.83 -5.06 -9.31
N VAL A 84 -7.67 -5.39 -9.83
CA VAL A 84 -6.69 -4.42 -10.34
C VAL A 84 -6.18 -4.93 -11.70
N PRO A 85 -6.71 -4.44 -12.82
CA PRO A 85 -6.28 -4.88 -14.14
C PRO A 85 -4.77 -4.76 -14.33
N VAL A 86 -4.17 -5.69 -15.10
CA VAL A 86 -2.70 -5.76 -15.26
C VAL A 86 -2.10 -4.45 -15.78
N GLU A 87 -2.83 -3.69 -16.59
CA GLU A 87 -2.40 -2.40 -17.13
C GLU A 87 -2.32 -1.30 -16.07
N GLN A 88 -3.05 -1.44 -14.97
CA GLN A 88 -3.16 -0.45 -13.90
C GLN A 88 -2.41 -0.85 -12.63
N ILE A 89 -2.00 -2.11 -12.52
CA ILE A 89 -1.44 -2.65 -11.28
C ILE A 89 -0.21 -1.90 -10.80
N ALA A 90 0.66 -1.49 -11.71
CA ALA A 90 1.89 -0.77 -11.37
C ALA A 90 1.64 0.57 -10.68
N GLY A 91 0.53 1.24 -11.00
CA GLY A 91 0.16 2.53 -10.40
C GLY A 91 -0.74 2.42 -9.17
N GLN A 92 -1.49 1.32 -9.04
CA GLN A 92 -2.49 1.18 -7.98
C GLN A 92 -2.04 0.32 -6.81
N ILE A 93 -1.04 -0.55 -7.02
CA ILE A 93 -0.63 -1.52 -6.01
C ILE A 93 -0.16 -0.88 -4.71
N SER A 94 0.57 0.23 -4.76
CA SER A 94 1.11 0.91 -3.58
C SER A 94 0.02 1.50 -2.67
N ALA A 95 -1.13 1.86 -3.23
CA ALA A 95 -2.27 2.31 -2.46
C ALA A 95 -3.00 1.14 -1.77
N LEU A 96 -3.04 -0.02 -2.43
CA LEU A 96 -3.69 -1.23 -1.92
C LEU A 96 -2.79 -2.00 -0.96
N VAL A 97 -1.51 -2.09 -1.28
CA VAL A 97 -0.49 -2.85 -0.55
C VAL A 97 0.73 -1.96 -0.31
N PRO A 98 0.70 -1.06 0.68
CA PRO A 98 1.80 -0.14 0.95
C PRO A 98 3.07 -0.84 1.45
N ASN A 99 2.92 -1.93 2.22
CA ASN A 99 4.05 -2.72 2.66
C ASN A 99 4.44 -3.75 1.58
N LYS A 100 5.67 -3.64 1.09
CA LYS A 100 6.20 -4.48 -0.01
C LYS A 100 6.53 -5.91 0.40
N ASP A 101 6.57 -6.20 1.68
CA ASP A 101 6.78 -7.54 2.21
C ASP A 101 5.47 -8.31 2.46
N THR A 102 4.33 -7.65 2.24
CA THR A 102 3.03 -8.31 2.32
C THR A 102 2.89 -9.33 1.19
N PRO A 103 2.47 -10.59 1.48
CA PRO A 103 2.24 -11.59 0.45
C PRO A 103 1.11 -11.18 -0.51
N VAL A 104 1.40 -11.17 -1.80
CA VAL A 104 0.45 -10.81 -2.86
C VAL A 104 0.21 -12.03 -3.75
N MET A 105 -1.05 -12.47 -3.82
CA MET A 105 -1.49 -13.59 -4.63
C MET A 105 -2.20 -13.08 -5.88
N LEU A 106 -1.57 -13.26 -7.04
CA LEU A 106 -2.10 -12.80 -8.32
C LEU A 106 -2.78 -13.95 -9.07
N TYR A 107 -3.90 -13.68 -9.68
CA TYR A 107 -4.53 -14.60 -10.62
C TYR A 107 -5.20 -13.87 -11.78
N CYS A 108 -5.42 -14.59 -12.86
CA CYS A 108 -6.21 -14.10 -13.97
C CYS A 108 -7.01 -15.26 -14.62
N ARG A 109 -7.36 -15.17 -15.89
CA ARG A 109 -8.08 -16.26 -16.57
C ARG A 109 -7.21 -17.54 -16.76
N SER A 110 -5.91 -17.39 -17.08
CA SER A 110 -5.00 -18.48 -17.42
C SER A 110 -3.58 -18.33 -16.85
N GLY A 111 -3.36 -17.40 -15.92
CA GLY A 111 -2.05 -17.12 -15.31
C GLY A 111 -1.13 -16.20 -16.12
N ARG A 112 -1.33 -15.98 -17.43
CA ARG A 112 -0.43 -15.16 -18.27
C ARG A 112 -0.37 -13.69 -17.82
N ARG A 113 -1.52 -13.05 -17.63
CA ARG A 113 -1.60 -11.66 -17.14
C ARG A 113 -1.07 -11.54 -15.71
N ALA A 114 -1.35 -12.54 -14.87
CA ALA A 114 -0.81 -12.62 -13.52
C ALA A 114 0.73 -12.71 -13.50
N GLU A 115 1.34 -13.42 -14.46
CA GLU A 115 2.80 -13.45 -14.57
C GLU A 115 3.39 -12.11 -15.03
N GLN A 116 2.73 -11.40 -15.92
CA GLN A 116 3.14 -10.03 -16.27
C GLN A 116 3.07 -9.09 -15.08
N ALA A 117 1.97 -9.13 -14.34
CA ALA A 117 1.78 -8.35 -13.12
C ALA A 117 2.85 -8.69 -12.07
N ARG A 118 3.13 -9.98 -11.86
CA ARG A 118 4.17 -10.44 -10.93
C ARG A 118 5.54 -9.82 -11.25
N LYS A 119 5.95 -9.86 -12.50
CA LYS A 119 7.23 -9.25 -12.94
C LYS A 119 7.27 -7.75 -12.66
N LEU A 120 6.18 -7.02 -12.94
CA LEU A 120 6.08 -5.59 -12.66
C LEU A 120 6.20 -5.29 -11.17
N LEU A 121 5.53 -6.06 -10.31
CA LEU A 121 5.57 -5.86 -8.87
C LEU A 121 6.95 -6.18 -8.27
N LEU A 122 7.61 -7.25 -8.73
CA LEU A 122 8.98 -7.57 -8.34
C LEU A 122 9.94 -6.43 -8.72
N GLN A 123 9.80 -5.82 -9.90
CA GLN A 123 10.59 -4.66 -10.31
C GLN A 123 10.33 -3.43 -9.44
N GLN A 124 9.16 -3.30 -8.85
CA GLN A 124 8.81 -2.24 -7.89
C GLN A 124 9.29 -2.54 -6.47
N GLY A 125 9.91 -3.69 -6.23
CA GLY A 125 10.48 -4.10 -4.96
C GLY A 125 9.55 -4.85 -4.02
N TYR A 126 8.42 -5.37 -4.52
CA TYR A 126 7.61 -6.32 -3.75
C TYR A 126 8.34 -7.67 -3.66
N THR A 127 8.45 -8.23 -2.45
CA THR A 127 9.28 -9.41 -2.17
C THR A 127 8.50 -10.73 -2.26
N HIS A 128 7.23 -10.72 -1.87
CA HIS A 128 6.39 -11.90 -1.81
C HIS A 128 5.22 -11.82 -2.80
N VAL A 129 5.50 -12.05 -4.08
CA VAL A 129 4.49 -12.01 -5.14
C VAL A 129 4.39 -13.36 -5.83
N GLU A 130 3.22 -13.97 -5.77
CA GLU A 130 2.95 -15.27 -6.37
C GLU A 130 1.89 -15.20 -7.47
N ASN A 131 2.13 -15.96 -8.55
CA ASN A 131 1.14 -16.19 -9.58
C ASN A 131 0.40 -17.49 -9.27
N LYS A 132 -0.86 -17.41 -8.92
CA LYS A 132 -1.72 -18.56 -8.59
C LYS A 132 -2.41 -19.19 -9.80
N GLY A 133 -2.17 -18.64 -10.99
CA GLY A 133 -2.65 -19.26 -12.24
C GLY A 133 -4.02 -18.78 -12.69
N GLY A 134 -4.88 -19.71 -13.09
CA GLY A 134 -6.18 -19.45 -13.67
C GLY A 134 -7.33 -19.47 -12.65
N TYR A 135 -8.29 -18.55 -12.81
CA TYR A 135 -9.49 -18.48 -11.97
C TYR A 135 -10.26 -19.81 -11.90
N ALA A 136 -10.45 -20.48 -13.04
CA ALA A 136 -11.17 -21.74 -13.09
C ALA A 136 -10.46 -22.87 -12.30
N ASP A 137 -9.14 -22.86 -12.30
CA ASP A 137 -8.34 -23.87 -11.59
C ASP A 137 -8.38 -23.62 -10.08
N LEU A 138 -8.36 -22.34 -9.69
CA LEU A 138 -8.49 -21.94 -8.28
C LEU A 138 -9.86 -22.30 -7.70
N LEU A 139 -10.93 -22.11 -8.48
CA LEU A 139 -12.27 -22.54 -8.06
C LEU A 139 -12.35 -24.06 -7.83
N LYS A 140 -11.75 -24.85 -8.70
CA LYS A 140 -11.71 -26.31 -8.52
C LYS A 140 -10.95 -26.69 -7.24
N GLN A 141 -9.83 -26.02 -6.96
CA GLN A 141 -9.05 -26.26 -5.74
C GLN A 141 -9.85 -25.92 -4.48
N GLN A 142 -10.60 -24.82 -4.49
CA GLN A 142 -11.46 -24.46 -3.35
C GLN A 142 -12.58 -25.49 -3.11
N GLN A 143 -13.18 -26.01 -4.19
CA GLN A 143 -14.22 -27.03 -4.08
C GLN A 143 -13.70 -28.38 -3.56
N GLN A 144 -12.41 -28.67 -3.75
CA GLN A 144 -11.79 -29.92 -3.26
C GLN A 144 -11.39 -29.85 -1.78
N GLN A 145 -11.38 -28.65 -1.19
CA GLN A 145 -10.99 -28.41 0.20
C GLN A 145 -12.18 -28.30 1.16
N GLN A 146 -13.40 -28.38 0.64
CA GLN A 146 -14.66 -28.41 1.40
C GLN A 146 -15.16 -29.85 1.56
#